data_46cdffe0cf0d50af88282ad33d3ed42c
#
_entry.id   46cdffe0cf0d50af88282ad33d3ed42c
#
_cell.length_a   1.000
_cell.length_b   1.000
_cell.length_c   1.000
_cell.angle_alpha   90.00
_cell.angle_beta   90.00
_cell.angle_gamma   90.00
#
_symmetry.space_group_name_H-M   'P 1'
#
loop_
_entity.id
_entity.type
_entity.pdbx_description
1 polymer ?
#
loop_
_entity_poly.entity_id
_entity_poly.type
_entity_poly.pdbx_seq_one_letter_code
_entity_poly.pdbx_strand_id
1 'polypeptide(L)'
;MATTLIRNAQAIVTVDREDRVLRNGNILVEDNIIRYIGPAERAADRVIDASHCFVYPGLVNTHHHLYQTFTRNLPQVQKMELFPWLRTLYEIWRGLDEDCIYNSSLVGLGELLKYGWTIIMCFPRWVRSTSSTSSFGQRINWASGSMPPGAACPGEGATEVCRRMTWFRMWIPS
;
A
#
# COMPACT_ATOMS: atom_id res chain seq x y z
N MET A 1 11.87 -0.92 -23.17
CA MET A 1 10.78 -0.59 -22.24
C MET A 1 9.75 -1.69 -22.33
N ALA A 2 9.36 -2.29 -21.23
CA ALA A 2 8.37 -3.38 -21.23
C ALA A 2 6.96 -2.79 -21.16
N THR A 3 6.07 -3.28 -22.02
CA THR A 3 4.69 -2.82 -22.08
C THR A 3 3.72 -3.90 -21.63
N THR A 4 2.72 -3.52 -20.86
CA THR A 4 1.64 -4.41 -20.43
C THR A 4 0.30 -3.78 -20.74
N LEU A 5 -0.53 -4.50 -21.48
CA LEU A 5 -1.92 -4.13 -21.75
C LEU A 5 -2.84 -4.93 -20.82
N ILE A 6 -3.60 -4.24 -19.99
CA ILE A 6 -4.77 -4.79 -19.28
C ILE A 6 -5.97 -4.47 -20.17
N ARG A 7 -6.59 -5.51 -20.76
CA ARG A 7 -7.65 -5.32 -21.76
C ARG A 7 -9.01 -5.79 -21.27
N ASN A 8 -10.04 -5.18 -21.86
CA ASN A 8 -11.45 -5.57 -21.67
C ASN A 8 -11.92 -5.51 -20.22
N ALA A 9 -11.31 -4.66 -19.37
CA ALA A 9 -11.74 -4.57 -17.98
C ALA A 9 -13.24 -4.28 -17.90
N GLN A 10 -13.99 -5.08 -17.13
CA GLN A 10 -15.43 -4.92 -16.95
C GLN A 10 -15.77 -3.51 -16.48
N ALA A 11 -14.96 -2.97 -15.57
CA ALA A 11 -14.93 -1.56 -15.25
C ALA A 11 -13.54 -1.13 -14.79
N ILE A 12 -13.14 0.08 -15.17
CA ILE A 12 -11.96 0.79 -14.67
C ILE A 12 -12.45 1.98 -13.88
N VAL A 13 -12.23 1.96 -12.57
CA VAL A 13 -12.55 3.06 -11.68
C VAL A 13 -11.29 3.90 -11.52
N THR A 14 -11.30 5.13 -12.04
CA THR A 14 -10.06 5.92 -12.11
C THR A 14 -9.73 6.63 -10.80
N VAL A 15 -10.74 6.94 -9.98
CA VAL A 15 -10.60 7.76 -8.75
C VAL A 15 -9.81 9.04 -9.06
N ASP A 16 -10.05 9.61 -10.23
CA ASP A 16 -9.54 10.91 -10.63
C ASP A 16 -10.50 12.03 -10.21
N ARG A 17 -10.21 13.27 -10.58
CA ARG A 17 -11.05 14.42 -10.21
C ARG A 17 -12.47 14.36 -10.78
N GLU A 18 -12.65 13.64 -11.87
CA GLU A 18 -13.95 13.45 -12.52
C GLU A 18 -14.67 12.17 -12.09
N ASP A 19 -14.07 11.35 -11.19
CA ASP A 19 -14.61 10.07 -10.70
C ASP A 19 -15.10 9.15 -11.84
N ARG A 20 -14.33 9.10 -12.91
CA ARG A 20 -14.73 8.36 -14.11
C ARG A 20 -14.74 6.85 -13.88
N VAL A 21 -15.77 6.20 -14.42
CA VAL A 21 -15.86 4.75 -14.51
C VAL A 21 -15.98 4.37 -15.98
N LEU A 22 -14.94 3.75 -16.52
CA LEU A 22 -14.93 3.28 -17.91
C LEU A 22 -15.29 1.79 -17.95
N ARG A 23 -16.28 1.44 -18.76
CA ARG A 23 -16.69 0.03 -18.99
C ARG A 23 -16.00 -0.51 -20.23
N ASN A 24 -15.64 -1.79 -20.19
CA ASN A 24 -14.95 -2.49 -21.29
C ASN A 24 -13.71 -1.73 -21.80
N GLY A 25 -12.99 -1.13 -20.85
CA GLY A 25 -11.84 -0.29 -21.13
C GLY A 25 -10.52 -1.06 -21.07
N ASN A 26 -9.49 -0.39 -21.58
CA ASN A 26 -8.14 -0.91 -21.65
C ASN A 26 -7.17 0.05 -20.92
N ILE A 27 -6.11 -0.51 -20.34
CA ILE A 27 -5.04 0.24 -19.69
C ILE A 27 -3.72 -0.22 -20.29
N LEU A 28 -2.94 0.71 -20.83
CA LEU A 28 -1.56 0.45 -21.23
C LEU A 28 -0.61 0.97 -20.19
N VAL A 29 0.24 0.08 -19.70
CA VAL A 29 1.33 0.38 -18.76
C VAL A 29 2.66 0.19 -19.49
N GLU A 30 3.54 1.17 -19.41
CA GLU A 30 4.91 1.12 -19.91
C GLU A 30 5.85 1.21 -18.71
N ASP A 31 6.62 0.15 -18.48
CA ASP A 31 7.40 -0.06 -17.28
C ASP A 31 6.53 0.07 -16.00
N ASN A 32 6.56 1.23 -15.35
CA ASN A 32 5.76 1.54 -14.15
C ASN A 32 4.82 2.74 -14.34
N ILE A 33 4.58 3.17 -15.59
CA ILE A 33 3.77 4.36 -15.88
C ILE A 33 2.56 3.97 -16.71
N ILE A 34 1.38 4.41 -16.30
CA ILE A 34 0.17 4.30 -17.08
C ILE A 34 0.24 5.32 -18.22
N ARG A 35 0.26 4.82 -19.46
CA ARG A 35 0.33 5.64 -20.66
C ARG A 35 -1.03 5.90 -21.28
N TYR A 36 -1.96 4.98 -21.07
CA TYR A 36 -3.28 5.11 -21.68
C TYR A 36 -4.34 4.44 -20.81
N ILE A 37 -5.50 5.06 -20.75
CA ILE A 37 -6.74 4.48 -20.22
C ILE A 37 -7.85 4.88 -21.18
N GLY A 38 -8.59 3.89 -21.74
CA GLY A 38 -9.70 4.18 -22.65
C GLY A 38 -10.14 2.95 -23.44
N PRO A 39 -11.01 3.13 -24.45
CA PRO A 39 -11.61 2.02 -25.19
C PRO A 39 -10.68 1.40 -26.24
N ALA A 40 -9.64 2.11 -26.70
CA ALA A 40 -8.79 1.61 -27.77
C ALA A 40 -7.84 0.51 -27.29
N GLU A 41 -7.78 -0.60 -28.01
CA GLU A 41 -6.77 -1.63 -27.81
C GLU A 41 -5.43 -1.17 -28.40
N ARG A 42 -4.34 -1.49 -27.71
CA ARG A 42 -2.98 -1.11 -28.11
C ARG A 42 -2.07 -2.32 -28.07
N ALA A 43 -1.07 -2.36 -28.94
CA ALA A 43 -0.05 -3.40 -28.91
C ALA A 43 0.79 -3.29 -27.63
N ALA A 44 1.14 -4.44 -27.06
CA ALA A 44 1.98 -4.54 -25.87
C ALA A 44 2.74 -5.88 -25.84
N ASP A 45 3.86 -5.92 -25.13
CA ASP A 45 4.67 -7.14 -24.99
C ASP A 45 3.94 -8.21 -24.15
N ARG A 46 3.11 -7.77 -23.19
CA ARG A 46 2.29 -8.63 -22.34
C ARG A 46 0.84 -8.15 -22.36
N VAL A 47 -0.07 -9.11 -22.46
CA VAL A 47 -1.52 -8.85 -22.40
C VAL A 47 -2.12 -9.59 -21.23
N ILE A 48 -2.93 -8.89 -20.43
CA ILE A 48 -3.71 -9.43 -19.31
C ILE A 48 -5.18 -9.23 -19.66
N ASP A 49 -5.95 -10.32 -19.78
CA ASP A 49 -7.38 -10.23 -19.97
C ASP A 49 -8.07 -9.95 -18.64
N ALA A 50 -8.82 -8.85 -18.59
CA ALA A 50 -9.54 -8.36 -17.43
C ALA A 50 -11.07 -8.37 -17.63
N SER A 51 -11.59 -9.16 -18.61
CA SER A 51 -13.01 -9.20 -18.98
C SER A 51 -13.95 -9.53 -17.81
N HIS A 52 -13.44 -10.19 -16.77
CA HIS A 52 -14.18 -10.51 -15.55
C HIS A 52 -13.67 -9.72 -14.32
N CYS A 53 -12.95 -8.63 -14.55
CA CYS A 53 -12.29 -7.90 -13.48
C CYS A 53 -12.75 -6.45 -13.41
N PHE A 54 -12.84 -5.95 -12.18
CA PHE A 54 -12.82 -4.52 -11.91
C PHE A 54 -11.38 -4.07 -11.64
N VAL A 55 -10.99 -2.94 -12.21
CA VAL A 55 -9.63 -2.40 -12.06
C VAL A 55 -9.70 -1.09 -11.30
N TYR A 56 -8.97 -1.02 -10.19
CA TYR A 56 -8.89 0.13 -9.31
C TYR A 56 -7.43 0.57 -9.16
N PRO A 57 -7.17 1.85 -8.82
CA PRO A 57 -5.88 2.25 -8.28
C PRO A 57 -5.55 1.44 -7.01
N GLY A 58 -4.28 1.29 -6.72
CA GLY A 58 -3.86 0.68 -5.46
C GLY A 58 -4.40 1.45 -4.25
N LEU A 59 -4.75 0.71 -3.21
CA LEU A 59 -5.35 1.29 -2.01
C LEU A 59 -4.34 2.13 -1.22
N VAL A 60 -4.82 3.17 -0.55
CA VAL A 60 -4.03 4.05 0.31
C VAL A 60 -4.40 3.78 1.77
N ASN A 61 -3.45 3.31 2.56
CA ASN A 61 -3.62 3.15 4.00
C ASN A 61 -3.08 4.39 4.72
N THR A 62 -3.97 5.18 5.26
CA THR A 62 -3.63 6.45 5.90
C THR A 62 -3.33 6.34 7.40
N HIS A 63 -3.54 5.16 8.00
CA HIS A 63 -3.28 4.93 9.42
C HIS A 63 -2.95 3.46 9.70
N HIS A 64 -1.73 3.18 10.13
CA HIS A 64 -1.31 1.84 10.52
C HIS A 64 -0.23 1.84 11.60
N HIS A 65 -0.25 0.82 12.45
CA HIS A 65 0.75 0.58 13.49
C HIS A 65 1.37 -0.80 13.28
N LEU A 66 2.37 -0.90 12.40
CA LEU A 66 2.95 -2.17 11.96
C LEU A 66 3.52 -3.01 13.11
N TYR A 67 4.11 -2.38 14.15
CA TYR A 67 4.65 -3.09 15.30
C TYR A 67 3.59 -3.86 16.11
N GLN A 68 2.31 -3.51 15.98
CA GLN A 68 1.20 -4.20 16.65
C GLN A 68 0.91 -5.58 16.07
N THR A 69 1.52 -5.92 14.94
CA THR A 69 1.35 -7.22 14.27
C THR A 69 1.62 -8.39 15.23
N PHE A 70 2.60 -8.29 16.14
CA PHE A 70 2.91 -9.34 17.10
C PHE A 70 1.85 -9.55 18.18
N THR A 71 1.02 -8.57 18.44
CA THR A 71 -0.03 -8.65 19.47
C THR A 71 -1.43 -8.83 18.86
N ARG A 72 -1.50 -9.13 17.56
CA ARG A 72 -2.76 -9.46 16.90
C ARG A 72 -3.41 -10.67 17.56
N ASN A 73 -4.71 -10.58 17.83
CA ASN A 73 -5.50 -11.64 18.43
C ASN A 73 -5.00 -12.15 19.79
N LEU A 74 -4.31 -11.30 20.57
CA LEU A 74 -3.91 -11.67 21.92
C LEU A 74 -5.15 -11.88 22.80
N PRO A 75 -5.40 -13.12 23.32
CA PRO A 75 -6.68 -13.47 23.97
C PRO A 75 -7.01 -12.56 25.17
N GLN A 76 -6.00 -12.16 25.92
CA GLN A 76 -6.16 -11.39 27.16
C GLN A 76 -6.80 -10.01 26.94
N VAL A 77 -6.71 -9.46 25.72
CA VAL A 77 -7.15 -8.09 25.42
C VAL A 77 -8.37 -8.01 24.50
N GLN A 78 -8.89 -9.14 24.02
CA GLN A 78 -9.95 -9.18 22.98
C GLN A 78 -11.25 -8.47 23.39
N LYS A 79 -11.57 -8.41 24.68
CA LYS A 79 -12.81 -7.82 25.20
C LYS A 79 -12.57 -6.54 25.99
N MET A 80 -11.37 -5.97 25.90
CA MET A 80 -11.03 -4.78 26.64
C MET A 80 -11.50 -3.52 25.91
N GLU A 81 -11.94 -2.53 26.68
CA GLU A 81 -12.12 -1.15 26.22
C GLU A 81 -10.77 -0.56 25.80
N LEU A 82 -10.79 0.49 24.96
CA LEU A 82 -9.59 1.08 24.35
C LEU A 82 -8.47 1.41 25.34
N PHE A 83 -8.78 2.09 26.43
CA PHE A 83 -7.73 2.51 27.37
C PHE A 83 -7.13 1.37 28.21
N PRO A 84 -7.91 0.43 28.76
CA PRO A 84 -7.36 -0.79 29.37
C PRO A 84 -6.55 -1.61 28.36
N TRP A 85 -7.03 -1.75 27.13
CA TRP A 85 -6.34 -2.40 26.02
C TRP A 85 -4.97 -1.78 25.77
N LEU A 86 -4.90 -0.47 25.61
CA LEU A 86 -3.65 0.25 25.43
C LEU A 86 -2.68 0.05 26.59
N ARG A 87 -3.14 0.17 27.85
CA ARG A 87 -2.29 0.01 29.02
C ARG A 87 -1.65 -1.37 29.06
N THR A 88 -2.43 -2.42 28.80
CA THR A 88 -1.94 -3.80 28.77
C THR A 88 -0.91 -4.00 27.66
N LEU A 89 -1.20 -3.52 26.47
CA LEU A 89 -0.31 -3.71 25.34
C LEU A 89 0.95 -2.86 25.41
N TYR A 90 0.91 -1.69 26.02
CA TYR A 90 2.12 -0.87 26.22
C TYR A 90 3.18 -1.58 27.07
N GLU A 91 2.79 -2.40 28.04
CA GLU A 91 3.74 -3.20 28.81
C GLU A 91 4.44 -4.24 27.92
N ILE A 92 3.74 -4.85 26.98
CA ILE A 92 4.31 -5.77 26.01
C ILE A 92 5.18 -5.04 25.00
N TRP A 93 4.66 -3.97 24.40
CA TRP A 93 5.37 -3.22 23.37
C TRP A 93 6.61 -2.51 23.90
N ARG A 94 6.70 -2.25 25.19
CA ARG A 94 7.90 -1.69 25.83
C ARG A 94 9.12 -2.61 25.67
N GLY A 95 8.90 -3.92 25.59
CA GLY A 95 9.94 -4.93 25.39
C GLY A 95 10.32 -5.18 23.94
N LEU A 96 9.68 -4.54 22.95
CA LEU A 96 10.03 -4.73 21.54
C LEU A 96 11.35 -4.04 21.21
N ASP A 97 12.29 -4.80 20.65
CA ASP A 97 13.56 -4.34 20.11
C ASP A 97 13.46 -3.99 18.60
N GLU A 98 14.59 -3.62 18.00
CA GLU A 98 14.67 -3.24 16.60
C GLU A 98 14.31 -4.40 15.66
N ASP A 99 14.73 -5.62 15.99
CA ASP A 99 14.44 -6.81 15.18
C ASP A 99 12.96 -7.16 15.22
N CYS A 100 12.33 -7.05 16.39
CA CYS A 100 10.90 -7.20 16.54
C CYS A 100 10.13 -6.19 15.68
N ILE A 101 10.52 -4.92 15.71
CA ILE A 101 9.87 -3.88 14.91
C ILE A 101 10.08 -4.11 13.41
N TYR A 102 11.30 -4.51 13.01
CA TYR A 102 11.60 -4.82 11.62
C TYR A 102 10.75 -5.99 11.11
N ASN A 103 10.75 -7.12 11.82
CA ASN A 103 10.02 -8.31 11.41
C ASN A 103 8.50 -8.11 11.43
N SER A 104 7.95 -7.44 12.45
CA SER A 104 6.52 -7.10 12.48
C SER A 104 6.11 -6.20 11.31
N SER A 105 6.99 -5.26 10.95
CA SER A 105 6.77 -4.38 9.82
C SER A 105 6.80 -5.13 8.50
N LEU A 106 7.76 -6.05 8.30
CA LEU A 106 7.82 -6.88 7.09
C LEU A 106 6.54 -7.71 6.91
N VAL A 107 6.06 -8.34 7.98
CA VAL A 107 4.82 -9.13 7.94
C VAL A 107 3.63 -8.24 7.61
N GLY A 108 3.47 -7.13 8.33
CA GLY A 108 2.35 -6.21 8.10
C GLY A 108 2.36 -5.59 6.69
N LEU A 109 3.53 -5.18 6.19
CA LEU A 109 3.68 -4.65 4.84
C LEU A 109 3.42 -5.71 3.78
N GLY A 110 3.93 -6.93 3.97
CA GLY A 110 3.67 -8.06 3.07
C GLY A 110 2.18 -8.37 2.93
N GLU A 111 1.44 -8.35 4.04
CA GLU A 111 -0.02 -8.49 4.01
C GLU A 111 -0.69 -7.34 3.27
N LEU A 112 -0.33 -6.11 3.57
CA LEU A 112 -0.91 -4.94 2.92
C LEU A 112 -0.68 -4.99 1.41
N LEU A 113 0.54 -5.31 0.96
CA LEU A 113 0.84 -5.49 -0.47
C LEU A 113 0.00 -6.61 -1.10
N LYS A 114 -0.13 -7.75 -0.42
CA LYS A 114 -0.96 -8.87 -0.88
C LYS A 114 -2.42 -8.47 -1.09
N TYR A 115 -2.92 -7.55 -0.27
CA TYR A 115 -4.28 -7.03 -0.38
C TYR A 115 -4.40 -5.76 -1.25
N GLY A 116 -3.32 -5.38 -1.97
CA GLY A 116 -3.33 -4.31 -2.97
C GLY A 116 -3.20 -2.90 -2.42
N TRP A 117 -2.65 -2.74 -1.23
CA TRP A 117 -2.25 -1.45 -0.71
C TRP A 117 -0.92 -1.01 -1.36
N THR A 118 -0.85 0.19 -1.84
CA THR A 118 0.33 0.74 -2.53
C THR A 118 0.97 1.90 -1.78
N ILE A 119 0.23 2.56 -0.93
CA ILE A 119 0.72 3.65 -0.09
C ILE A 119 0.32 3.35 1.36
N ILE A 120 1.27 3.50 2.27
CA ILE A 120 1.07 3.26 3.68
C ILE A 120 1.64 4.43 4.47
N MET A 121 0.81 5.02 5.32
CA MET A 121 1.25 5.95 6.34
C MET A 121 1.39 5.20 7.66
N CYS A 122 2.63 5.01 8.11
CA CYS A 122 2.93 4.34 9.36
C CYS A 122 3.09 5.35 10.48
N PHE A 123 2.50 5.06 11.63
CA PHE A 123 2.82 5.76 12.86
C PHE A 123 3.96 5.00 13.56
N PRO A 124 5.17 5.55 13.58
CA PRO A 124 6.29 4.91 14.25
C PRO A 124 6.06 4.90 15.76
N ARG A 125 6.42 3.80 16.38
CA ARG A 125 6.60 3.82 17.83
C ARG A 125 7.82 4.69 18.16
N TRP A 126 7.72 5.50 19.21
CA TRP A 126 8.86 6.15 19.82
C TRP A 126 9.77 5.08 20.46
N VAL A 127 10.69 4.54 19.69
CA VAL A 127 11.78 3.75 20.24
C VAL A 127 12.83 4.77 20.70
N ARG A 128 13.15 4.76 21.98
CA ARG A 128 14.34 5.44 22.50
C ARG A 128 15.56 4.69 21.96
N SER A 129 15.93 4.94 20.74
CA SER A 129 17.18 4.48 20.19
C SER A 129 17.99 5.68 19.71
N THR A 130 19.17 5.79 20.24
CA THR A 130 20.07 6.94 20.07
C THR A 130 20.91 6.88 18.78
N SER A 131 20.67 5.96 17.84
CA SER A 131 21.62 5.86 16.73
C SER A 131 21.18 5.28 15.38
N SER A 132 19.96 4.81 15.12
CA SER A 132 19.72 4.11 13.86
C SER A 132 18.40 4.32 13.12
N THR A 133 17.67 5.39 13.37
CA THR A 133 16.42 5.70 12.65
C THR A 133 16.60 5.85 11.13
N SER A 134 17.79 6.18 10.66
CA SER A 134 18.06 6.33 9.21
C SER A 134 18.14 4.99 8.45
N SER A 135 18.73 3.96 9.06
CA SER A 135 18.88 2.65 8.41
C SER A 135 17.59 1.84 8.41
N PHE A 136 16.77 1.96 9.45
CA PHE A 136 15.48 1.30 9.55
C PHE A 136 14.46 1.89 8.55
N GLY A 137 14.35 3.21 8.47
CA GLY A 137 13.50 3.89 7.50
C GLY A 137 13.89 3.56 6.06
N GLN A 138 15.18 3.43 5.76
CA GLN A 138 15.65 3.05 4.44
C GLN A 138 15.33 1.59 4.10
N ARG A 139 15.45 0.66 5.03
CA ARG A 139 15.13 -0.76 4.80
C ARG A 139 13.65 -1.00 4.52
N ILE A 140 12.76 -0.35 5.25
CA ILE A 140 11.30 -0.47 5.02
C ILE A 140 10.90 0.20 3.71
N ASN A 141 11.51 1.31 3.35
CA ASN A 141 11.24 2.02 2.09
C ASN A 141 11.48 1.13 0.85
N TRP A 142 12.45 0.23 0.93
CA TRP A 142 12.73 -0.74 -0.15
C TRP A 142 11.65 -1.83 -0.28
N ALA A 143 11.11 -2.29 0.82
CA ALA A 143 10.14 -3.39 0.82
C ALA A 143 8.71 -2.94 0.46
N SER A 144 8.35 -1.70 0.74
CA SER A 144 6.97 -1.20 0.64
C SER A 144 6.75 -0.14 -0.44
N GLY A 145 7.81 0.44 -1.01
CA GLY A 145 7.69 1.67 -1.81
C GLY A 145 7.12 2.85 -1.00
N SER A 146 7.17 2.76 0.33
CA SER A 146 6.60 3.76 1.23
C SER A 146 7.52 4.98 1.37
N MET A 147 6.92 6.16 1.54
CA MET A 147 7.66 7.39 1.81
C MET A 147 8.40 7.33 3.15
N PRO A 148 9.58 7.97 3.27
CA PRO A 148 10.28 8.07 4.56
C PRO A 148 9.42 8.77 5.60
N PRO A 149 9.53 8.38 6.90
CA PRO A 149 8.81 9.03 7.97
C PRO A 149 9.21 10.52 8.05
N GLY A 150 8.22 11.40 7.99
CA GLY A 150 8.41 12.85 8.00
C GLY A 150 8.24 13.54 6.64
N ALA A 151 8.10 12.81 5.54
CA ALA A 151 7.66 13.38 4.27
C ALA A 151 6.13 13.60 4.31
N ALA A 152 5.71 14.71 4.90
CA ALA A 152 4.41 15.28 4.58
C ALA A 152 4.41 15.56 3.08
N CYS A 153 3.35 15.21 2.36
CA CYS A 153 3.18 15.62 0.97
C CYS A 153 3.20 17.15 0.92
N PRO A 154 4.29 17.81 0.53
CA PRO A 154 4.20 19.21 0.17
C PRO A 154 3.52 19.26 -1.19
N GLY A 155 2.63 20.27 -1.39
CA GLY A 155 1.81 20.44 -2.58
C GLY A 155 2.48 20.11 -3.91
N GLU A 156 1.91 20.26 -5.01
CA GLU A 156 2.30 20.03 -6.41
C GLU A 156 3.27 18.87 -6.78
N GLY A 157 4.30 18.57 -5.96
CA GLY A 157 5.21 17.43 -6.16
C GLY A 157 4.60 16.04 -5.80
N ALA A 158 3.59 16.01 -4.96
CA ALA A 158 2.92 14.76 -4.54
C ALA A 158 2.20 14.06 -5.70
N THR A 159 1.77 14.81 -6.70
CA THR A 159 1.08 14.28 -7.89
C THR A 159 2.01 13.43 -8.77
N GLU A 160 3.28 13.78 -8.85
CA GLU A 160 4.27 13.04 -9.65
C GLU A 160 4.65 11.70 -8.97
N VAL A 161 4.82 11.71 -7.64
CA VAL A 161 5.10 10.50 -6.86
C VAL A 161 3.89 9.57 -6.87
N CYS A 162 2.67 10.08 -6.73
CA CYS A 162 1.44 9.30 -6.86
C CYS A 162 1.27 8.71 -8.28
N ARG A 163 1.66 9.45 -9.34
CA ARG A 163 1.62 8.93 -10.71
C ARG A 163 2.59 7.77 -10.94
N ARG A 164 3.75 7.78 -10.26
CA ARG A 164 4.76 6.73 -10.40
C ARG A 164 4.45 5.46 -9.60
N MET A 165 3.60 5.53 -8.59
CA MET A 165 3.29 4.40 -7.69
C MET A 165 1.91 3.79 -7.91
N THR A 166 1.21 4.11 -8.98
CA THR A 166 -0.12 3.57 -9.26
C THR A 166 -0.02 2.14 -9.81
N TRP A 167 0.06 1.16 -8.91
CA TRP A 167 -0.20 -0.23 -9.26
C TRP A 167 -1.71 -0.43 -9.29
N PHE A 168 -2.25 -0.87 -10.43
CA PHE A 168 -3.64 -1.28 -10.50
C PHE A 168 -3.83 -2.64 -9.85
N ARG A 169 -4.90 -2.77 -9.09
CA ARG A 169 -5.36 -4.05 -8.59
C ARG A 169 -6.51 -4.56 -9.47
N MET A 170 -6.42 -5.80 -9.91
CA MET A 170 -7.54 -6.53 -10.47
C MET A 170 -8.31 -7.24 -9.36
N TRP A 171 -9.59 -6.99 -9.25
CA TRP A 171 -10.50 -7.74 -8.40
C TRP A 171 -11.37 -8.62 -9.28
N ILE A 172 -11.38 -9.93 -9.00
CA ILE A 172 -12.20 -10.92 -9.68
C ILE A 172 -13.38 -11.20 -8.77
N PRO A 173 -14.63 -10.90 -9.17
CA PRO A 173 -15.81 -11.33 -8.42
C PRO A 173 -15.85 -12.86 -8.37
N SER A 174 -16.17 -13.40 -7.20
CA SER A 174 -16.42 -14.84 -7.00
C SER A 174 -17.71 -15.26 -7.64
#